data_24593ca6dfe46fa861a04ef9f249d423
#
_entry.id   24593ca6dfe46fa861a04ef9f249d423
#
_cell.length_a   1.000
_cell.length_b   1.000
_cell.length_c   1.000
_cell.angle_alpha   90.00
_cell.angle_beta   90.00
_cell.angle_gamma   90.00
#
_symmetry.space_group_name_H-M   'P 1'
#
loop_
_entity.id
_entity.type
_entity.pdbx_description
1 polymer ?
#
loop_
_entity_poly.entity_id
_entity_poly.type
_entity_poly.pdbx_seq_one_letter_code
_entity_poly.pdbx_strand_id
1 'polypeptide(L)'
;MLFRSYGLPRLVFLTAPLAYLFFDAHVFQATALMITAYALPHLAHASATNSRIQGRFRHSFWNEVYESVLAWYIMRPVLVAFINPKMGKFNVTAKGGVIEKAYFDRTIARPYVVLLLLNLVGFAVGIGKLFFFSGDEVITLIINMVWTTYNVLLLGASVAVANESRQIRSTPRVAAALPAFLRFENGRTLVCKTEDFSQHGLGLSVPPDSDIPTGSRVSVSLFRSDEEG
;
A
#
# COMPACT_ATOMS: atom_id res chain seq x y z
N MET A 1 17.61 -0.12 -15.89
CA MET A 1 17.10 0.27 -14.55
C MET A 1 16.05 1.38 -14.57
N LEU A 2 16.05 2.26 -15.57
CA LEU A 2 15.10 3.37 -15.73
C LEU A 2 13.61 2.96 -15.89
N PHE A 3 13.33 1.75 -16.35
CA PHE A 3 11.95 1.25 -16.56
C PHE A 3 11.19 0.83 -15.31
N ARG A 4 11.80 0.87 -14.12
CA ARG A 4 11.14 0.52 -12.85
C ARG A 4 10.67 1.71 -12.01
N SER A 5 10.91 2.95 -12.45
CA SER A 5 10.46 4.13 -11.72
C SER A 5 9.08 4.58 -12.21
N TYR A 6 8.04 3.80 -11.92
CA TYR A 6 6.66 4.23 -12.16
C TYR A 6 6.25 5.45 -11.30
N GLY A 7 7.02 5.76 -10.26
CA GLY A 7 6.73 6.84 -9.33
C GLY A 7 6.64 8.21 -10.00
N LEU A 8 7.62 8.56 -10.85
CA LEU A 8 7.62 9.85 -11.56
C LEU A 8 6.45 9.97 -12.54
N PRO A 9 6.21 9.01 -13.47
CA PRO A 9 5.04 9.03 -14.34
C PRO A 9 3.72 9.12 -13.56
N ARG A 10 3.60 8.45 -12.43
CA ARG A 10 2.39 8.51 -11.59
C ARG A 10 2.18 9.89 -10.99
N LEU A 11 3.22 10.54 -10.47
CA LEU A 11 3.10 11.89 -9.95
C LEU A 11 2.78 12.90 -11.06
N VAL A 12 3.38 12.76 -12.24
CA VAL A 12 3.01 13.57 -13.42
C VAL A 12 1.54 13.36 -13.74
N PHE A 13 1.04 12.13 -13.75
CA PHE A 13 -0.37 11.82 -13.98
C PHE A 13 -1.31 12.53 -13.00
N LEU A 14 -0.94 12.57 -11.72
CA LEU A 14 -1.74 13.22 -10.67
C LEU A 14 -1.71 14.77 -10.72
N THR A 15 -0.71 15.35 -11.38
CA THR A 15 -0.51 16.81 -11.44
C THR A 15 -0.71 17.40 -12.82
N ALA A 16 -0.63 16.62 -13.88
CA ALA A 16 -0.72 17.11 -15.26
C ALA A 16 -1.98 17.96 -15.55
N PRO A 17 -3.20 17.57 -15.14
CA PRO A 17 -4.38 18.40 -15.41
C PRO A 17 -4.33 19.75 -14.69
N LEU A 18 -3.59 19.87 -13.58
CA LEU A 18 -3.44 21.12 -12.83
C LEU A 18 -2.68 22.18 -13.63
N ALA A 19 -1.75 21.77 -14.50
CA ALA A 19 -1.03 22.69 -15.38
C ALA A 19 -2.00 23.46 -16.30
N TYR A 20 -2.99 22.77 -16.85
CA TYR A 20 -4.03 23.41 -17.64
C TYR A 20 -5.03 24.19 -16.78
N LEU A 21 -5.50 23.61 -15.69
CA LEU A 21 -6.52 24.24 -14.85
C LEU A 21 -6.04 25.55 -14.20
N PHE A 22 -4.74 25.64 -13.81
CA PHE A 22 -4.21 26.85 -13.18
C PHE A 22 -3.57 27.84 -14.18
N PHE A 23 -2.89 27.32 -15.21
CA PHE A 23 -1.99 28.12 -16.04
C PHE A 23 -2.32 28.09 -17.52
N ASP A 24 -3.39 27.42 -17.94
CA ASP A 24 -3.74 27.15 -19.35
C ASP A 24 -2.60 26.49 -20.15
N ALA A 25 -1.68 25.83 -19.43
CA ALA A 25 -0.53 25.19 -20.03
C ALA A 25 -0.89 23.81 -20.57
N HIS A 26 -0.68 23.60 -21.85
CA HIS A 26 -0.89 22.32 -22.51
C HIS A 26 0.32 21.40 -22.28
N VAL A 27 0.14 20.33 -21.50
CA VAL A 27 1.19 19.31 -21.30
C VAL A 27 1.43 18.50 -22.57
N PHE A 28 0.38 18.34 -23.37
CA PHE A 28 0.43 17.69 -24.68
C PHE A 28 -0.07 18.63 -25.74
N GLN A 29 0.72 18.81 -26.81
CA GLN A 29 0.31 19.59 -27.97
C GLN A 29 -0.51 18.72 -28.93
N ALA A 30 -1.69 18.32 -28.49
CA ALA A 30 -2.63 17.54 -29.26
C ALA A 30 -4.07 17.99 -28.96
N THR A 31 -4.97 17.85 -29.92
CA THR A 31 -6.36 18.14 -29.67
C THR A 31 -6.98 17.18 -28.67
N ALA A 32 -7.95 17.64 -27.88
CA ALA A 32 -8.66 16.82 -26.92
C ALA A 32 -9.25 15.54 -27.54
N LEU A 33 -9.72 15.64 -28.79
CA LEU A 33 -10.22 14.50 -29.57
C LEU A 33 -9.13 13.48 -29.84
N MET A 34 -7.94 13.90 -30.27
CA MET A 34 -6.80 12.98 -30.48
C MET A 34 -6.40 12.29 -29.21
N ILE A 35 -6.24 13.03 -28.11
CA ILE A 35 -5.88 12.43 -26.81
C ILE A 35 -6.91 11.38 -26.42
N THR A 36 -8.20 11.70 -26.54
CA THR A 36 -9.29 10.78 -26.20
C THR A 36 -9.31 9.55 -27.10
N ALA A 37 -9.12 9.72 -28.42
CA ALA A 37 -9.11 8.61 -29.38
C ALA A 37 -7.97 7.61 -29.13
N TYR A 38 -6.82 8.04 -28.61
CA TYR A 38 -5.72 7.15 -28.28
C TYR A 38 -5.81 6.62 -26.84
N ALA A 39 -6.18 7.46 -25.87
CA ALA A 39 -6.20 7.08 -24.47
C ALA A 39 -7.33 6.12 -24.13
N LEU A 40 -8.56 6.33 -24.60
CA LEU A 40 -9.71 5.50 -24.25
C LEU A 40 -9.55 4.04 -24.70
N PRO A 41 -9.19 3.71 -25.96
CA PRO A 41 -8.98 2.32 -26.36
C PRO A 41 -7.87 1.65 -25.56
N HIS A 42 -6.77 2.37 -25.26
CA HIS A 42 -5.66 1.84 -24.47
C HIS A 42 -6.09 1.52 -23.03
N LEU A 43 -6.78 2.45 -22.37
CA LEU A 43 -7.28 2.25 -21.01
C LEU A 43 -8.32 1.13 -20.94
N ALA A 44 -9.25 1.07 -21.90
CA ALA A 44 -10.25 0.01 -21.97
C ALA A 44 -9.60 -1.36 -22.16
N HIS A 45 -8.64 -1.46 -23.09
CA HIS A 45 -7.92 -2.71 -23.36
C HIS A 45 -7.08 -3.14 -22.14
N ALA A 46 -6.32 -2.22 -21.53
CA ALA A 46 -5.52 -2.50 -20.35
C ALA A 46 -6.40 -2.98 -19.17
N SER A 47 -7.52 -2.30 -18.93
CA SER A 47 -8.48 -2.67 -17.89
C SER A 47 -9.11 -4.04 -18.15
N ALA A 48 -9.55 -4.31 -19.39
CA ALA A 48 -10.15 -5.59 -19.77
C ALA A 48 -9.13 -6.74 -19.65
N THR A 49 -7.89 -6.54 -20.08
CA THR A 49 -6.81 -7.53 -20.01
C THR A 49 -6.46 -7.84 -18.55
N ASN A 50 -6.25 -6.81 -17.73
CA ASN A 50 -5.97 -6.98 -16.31
C ASN A 50 -7.11 -7.70 -15.58
N SER A 51 -8.37 -7.36 -15.88
CA SER A 51 -9.54 -8.01 -15.29
C SER A 51 -9.63 -9.50 -15.66
N ARG A 52 -9.33 -9.85 -16.91
CA ARG A 52 -9.35 -11.27 -17.37
C ARG A 52 -8.23 -12.11 -16.79
N ILE A 53 -7.01 -11.56 -16.72
CA ILE A 53 -5.82 -12.30 -16.28
C ILE A 53 -5.73 -12.37 -14.75
N GLN A 54 -6.05 -11.29 -14.07
CA GLN A 54 -5.79 -11.12 -12.63
C GLN A 54 -7.04 -10.82 -11.80
N GLY A 55 -8.25 -10.84 -12.38
CA GLY A 55 -9.48 -10.38 -11.74
C GLY A 55 -9.86 -11.08 -10.43
N ARG A 56 -9.35 -12.29 -10.19
CA ARG A 56 -9.53 -13.00 -8.90
C ARG A 56 -8.58 -12.50 -7.80
N PHE A 57 -7.45 -11.89 -8.15
CA PHE A 57 -6.37 -11.55 -7.23
C PHE A 57 -6.04 -10.07 -7.17
N ARG A 58 -6.51 -9.29 -8.14
CA ARG A 58 -6.14 -7.89 -8.30
C ARG A 58 -7.32 -7.04 -8.76
N HIS A 59 -7.76 -6.14 -7.92
CA HIS A 59 -8.74 -5.12 -8.27
C HIS A 59 -8.01 -3.90 -8.87
N SER A 60 -8.30 -3.57 -10.13
CA SER A 60 -7.62 -2.50 -10.87
C SER A 60 -7.59 -1.17 -10.12
N PHE A 61 -8.72 -0.70 -9.58
CA PHE A 61 -8.77 0.55 -8.84
C PHE A 61 -7.85 0.56 -7.60
N TRP A 62 -7.91 -0.48 -6.77
CA TRP A 62 -7.04 -0.57 -5.58
C TRP A 62 -5.56 -0.65 -5.94
N ASN A 63 -5.23 -1.28 -7.06
CA ASN A 63 -3.86 -1.26 -7.54
C ASN A 63 -3.38 0.15 -7.88
N GLU A 64 -4.23 0.95 -8.56
CA GLU A 64 -3.95 2.35 -8.85
C GLU A 64 -3.74 3.17 -7.55
N VAL A 65 -4.55 2.92 -6.52
CA VAL A 65 -4.39 3.53 -5.20
C VAL A 65 -3.05 3.16 -4.58
N TYR A 66 -2.69 1.86 -4.54
CA TYR A 66 -1.42 1.41 -3.96
C TYR A 66 -0.22 1.93 -4.74
N GLU A 67 -0.27 1.95 -6.06
CA GLU A 67 0.78 2.54 -6.89
C GLU A 67 0.94 4.04 -6.62
N SER A 68 -0.16 4.76 -6.41
CA SER A 68 -0.14 6.19 -6.08
C SER A 68 0.49 6.42 -4.70
N VAL A 69 0.11 5.61 -3.68
CA VAL A 69 0.70 5.68 -2.34
C VAL A 69 2.19 5.35 -2.38
N LEU A 70 2.62 4.37 -3.15
CA LEU A 70 4.03 3.99 -3.24
C LEU A 70 4.85 5.00 -4.06
N ALA A 71 4.25 5.68 -5.05
CA ALA A 71 4.96 6.55 -5.98
C ALA A 71 5.78 7.63 -5.26
N TRP A 72 5.20 8.30 -4.27
CA TRP A 72 5.87 9.36 -3.51
C TRP A 72 7.07 8.82 -2.72
N TYR A 73 6.89 7.70 -2.03
CA TYR A 73 7.93 7.11 -1.17
C TYR A 73 9.05 6.46 -1.97
N ILE A 74 8.74 5.86 -3.11
CA ILE A 74 9.75 5.24 -3.98
C ILE A 74 10.53 6.30 -4.76
N MET A 75 9.93 7.44 -5.09
CA MET A 75 10.60 8.47 -5.88
C MET A 75 11.86 8.99 -5.19
N ARG A 76 11.81 9.24 -3.88
CA ARG A 76 12.96 9.77 -3.12
C ARG A 76 14.18 8.83 -3.18
N PRO A 77 14.11 7.54 -2.80
CA PRO A 77 15.25 6.64 -2.91
C PRO A 77 15.68 6.39 -4.36
N VAL A 78 14.76 6.44 -5.33
CA VAL A 78 15.10 6.31 -6.75
C VAL A 78 15.93 7.51 -7.22
N LEU A 79 15.55 8.74 -6.87
CA LEU A 79 16.31 9.94 -7.19
C LEU A 79 17.68 9.94 -6.51
N VAL A 80 17.77 9.55 -5.24
CA VAL A 80 19.06 9.41 -4.53
C VAL A 80 19.94 8.38 -5.21
N ALA A 81 19.40 7.22 -5.57
CA ALA A 81 20.15 6.16 -6.26
C ALA A 81 20.57 6.57 -7.69
N PHE A 82 19.81 7.45 -8.34
CA PHE A 82 20.15 7.99 -9.65
C PHE A 82 21.33 8.98 -9.58
N ILE A 83 21.33 9.87 -8.57
CA ILE A 83 22.37 10.88 -8.38
C ILE A 83 23.64 10.23 -7.81
N ASN A 84 23.51 9.38 -6.80
CA ASN A 84 24.63 8.68 -6.16
C ASN A 84 24.21 7.25 -5.72
N PRO A 85 24.54 6.22 -6.53
CA PRO A 85 24.17 4.83 -6.22
C PRO A 85 24.76 4.29 -4.91
N LYS A 86 25.85 4.90 -4.41
CA LYS A 86 26.53 4.46 -3.18
C LYS A 86 25.85 4.99 -1.90
N MET A 87 24.96 5.97 -2.00
CA MET A 87 24.24 6.55 -0.85
C MET A 87 23.03 5.73 -0.40
N GLY A 88 22.63 4.70 -1.14
CA GLY A 88 21.50 3.84 -0.80
C GLY A 88 21.78 3.04 0.48
N LYS A 89 21.04 3.33 1.57
CA LYS A 89 21.03 2.50 2.78
C LYS A 89 19.84 1.57 2.75
N PHE A 90 20.09 0.29 2.95
CA PHE A 90 19.01 -0.69 3.11
C PHE A 90 18.49 -0.63 4.56
N ASN A 91 17.25 -0.18 4.74
CA ASN A 91 16.59 -0.19 6.02
C ASN A 91 15.76 -1.47 6.13
N VAL A 92 16.06 -2.30 7.12
CA VAL A 92 15.25 -3.47 7.45
C VAL A 92 14.03 -2.99 8.24
N THR A 93 12.84 -3.30 7.73
CA THR A 93 11.59 -3.05 8.49
C THR A 93 11.53 -3.96 9.70
N ALA A 94 11.23 -3.40 10.87
CA ALA A 94 11.01 -4.18 12.09
C ALA A 94 9.84 -5.15 11.86
N LYS A 95 10.10 -6.45 12.06
CA LYS A 95 9.06 -7.48 11.98
C LYS A 95 8.45 -7.68 13.38
N GLY A 96 7.14 -7.79 13.47
CA GLY A 96 6.44 -8.21 14.67
C GLY A 96 5.73 -7.14 15.49
N GLY A 97 5.69 -5.92 15.06
CA GLY A 97 4.81 -4.91 15.67
C GLY A 97 3.33 -5.26 15.43
N VAL A 98 2.54 -5.36 16.50
CA VAL A 98 1.08 -5.48 16.42
C VAL A 98 0.48 -4.10 16.66
N ILE A 99 -0.41 -3.65 15.78
CA ILE A 99 -1.11 -2.39 15.94
C ILE A 99 -2.23 -2.59 16.97
N GLU A 100 -1.99 -2.16 18.21
CA GLU A 100 -2.93 -2.31 19.32
C GLU A 100 -4.13 -1.37 19.24
N LYS A 101 -3.92 -0.16 18.71
CA LYS A 101 -4.96 0.87 18.57
C LYS A 101 -4.97 1.39 17.13
N ALA A 102 -6.16 1.56 16.59
CA ALA A 102 -6.31 2.24 15.31
C ALA A 102 -5.78 3.68 15.40
N TYR A 103 -5.00 4.12 14.42
CA TYR A 103 -4.49 5.48 14.34
C TYR A 103 -4.39 5.95 12.89
N PHE A 104 -4.43 7.26 12.70
CA PHE A 104 -4.23 7.86 11.38
C PHE A 104 -2.78 8.33 11.24
N ASP A 105 -2.06 7.73 10.29
CA ASP A 105 -0.68 8.12 10.01
C ASP A 105 -0.62 9.42 9.19
N ARG A 106 -0.47 10.53 9.90
CA ARG A 106 -0.35 11.87 9.31
C ARG A 106 0.89 12.01 8.43
N THR A 107 1.95 11.26 8.71
CA THR A 107 3.21 11.34 7.96
C THR A 107 3.02 10.75 6.58
N ILE A 108 2.35 9.60 6.52
CA ILE A 108 1.99 8.94 5.25
C ILE A 108 0.95 9.76 4.49
N ALA A 109 -0.06 10.31 5.16
CA ALA A 109 -1.15 11.04 4.52
C ALA A 109 -0.75 12.38 3.91
N ARG A 110 0.21 13.10 4.50
CA ARG A 110 0.56 14.48 4.12
C ARG A 110 0.68 14.75 2.61
N PRO A 111 1.51 14.04 1.84
CA PRO A 111 1.67 14.34 0.42
C PRO A 111 0.37 14.17 -0.36
N TYR A 112 -0.45 13.19 -0.01
CA TYR A 112 -1.73 12.91 -0.69
C TYR A 112 -2.80 13.92 -0.32
N VAL A 113 -2.82 14.39 0.92
CA VAL A 113 -3.71 15.48 1.35
C VAL A 113 -3.38 16.76 0.59
N VAL A 114 -2.10 17.11 0.44
CA VAL A 114 -1.68 18.30 -0.33
C VAL A 114 -2.09 18.16 -1.80
N LEU A 115 -1.81 17.00 -2.42
CA LEU A 115 -2.20 16.74 -3.82
C LEU A 115 -3.72 16.74 -3.99
N LEU A 116 -4.47 16.18 -3.04
CA LEU A 116 -5.92 16.18 -3.04
C LEU A 116 -6.48 17.61 -3.00
N LEU A 117 -5.98 18.43 -2.08
CA LEU A 117 -6.39 19.84 -1.96
C LEU A 117 -6.07 20.61 -3.24
N LEU A 118 -4.88 20.43 -3.83
CA LEU A 118 -4.53 21.07 -5.10
C LEU A 118 -5.47 20.64 -6.23
N ASN A 119 -5.84 19.36 -6.32
CA ASN A 119 -6.78 18.88 -7.33
C ASN A 119 -8.20 19.42 -7.08
N LEU A 120 -8.66 19.53 -5.83
CA LEU A 120 -9.95 20.14 -5.50
C LEU A 120 -9.99 21.63 -5.87
N VAL A 121 -8.93 22.38 -5.54
CA VAL A 121 -8.82 23.79 -5.95
C VAL A 121 -8.75 23.92 -7.45
N GLY A 122 -7.95 23.10 -8.13
CA GLY A 122 -7.88 23.07 -9.59
C GLY A 122 -9.25 22.79 -10.23
N PHE A 123 -10.00 21.84 -9.69
CA PHE A 123 -11.37 21.54 -10.13
C PHE A 123 -12.31 22.75 -9.96
N ALA A 124 -12.25 23.43 -8.81
CA ALA A 124 -13.04 24.63 -8.57
C ALA A 124 -12.68 25.78 -9.55
N VAL A 125 -11.38 25.97 -9.85
CA VAL A 125 -10.93 26.91 -10.88
C VAL A 125 -11.48 26.50 -12.26
N GLY A 126 -11.47 25.21 -12.59
CA GLY A 126 -12.05 24.68 -13.82
C GLY A 126 -13.55 25.00 -13.96
N ILE A 127 -14.32 24.86 -12.88
CA ILE A 127 -15.75 25.28 -12.87
C ILE A 127 -15.85 26.77 -13.19
N GLY A 128 -15.02 27.62 -12.57
CA GLY A 128 -15.01 29.07 -12.87
C GLY A 128 -14.71 29.35 -14.32
N LYS A 129 -13.74 28.67 -14.94
CA LYS A 129 -13.36 28.84 -16.34
C LYS A 129 -14.46 28.45 -17.33
N LEU A 130 -15.37 27.52 -16.98
CA LEU A 130 -16.51 27.14 -17.82
C LEU A 130 -17.41 28.33 -18.20
N PHE A 131 -17.44 29.38 -17.39
CA PHE A 131 -18.24 30.58 -17.68
C PHE A 131 -17.58 31.52 -18.67
N PHE A 132 -16.28 31.37 -18.96
CA PHE A 132 -15.50 32.28 -19.79
C PHE A 132 -14.99 31.61 -21.08
N PHE A 133 -14.85 30.31 -21.10
CA PHE A 133 -14.30 29.55 -22.22
C PHE A 133 -15.41 29.18 -23.23
N SER A 134 -15.02 29.08 -24.51
CA SER A 134 -15.92 28.70 -25.60
C SER A 134 -15.20 27.84 -26.64
N GLY A 135 -15.96 27.11 -27.45
CA GLY A 135 -15.41 26.28 -28.51
C GLY A 135 -14.54 25.12 -28.03
N ASP A 136 -13.40 24.93 -28.69
CA ASP A 136 -12.48 23.82 -28.43
C ASP A 136 -11.83 23.88 -27.03
N GLU A 137 -11.74 25.07 -26.46
CA GLU A 137 -11.20 25.27 -25.11
C GLU A 137 -12.08 24.62 -24.05
N VAL A 138 -13.42 24.66 -24.25
CA VAL A 138 -14.37 24.00 -23.33
C VAL A 138 -14.17 22.47 -23.32
N ILE A 139 -13.94 21.89 -24.51
CA ILE A 139 -13.71 20.43 -24.60
C ILE A 139 -12.43 20.04 -23.86
N THR A 140 -11.35 20.80 -24.06
CA THR A 140 -10.09 20.60 -23.36
C THR A 140 -10.25 20.76 -21.84
N LEU A 141 -10.99 21.77 -21.40
CA LEU A 141 -11.31 22.01 -20.00
C LEU A 141 -12.08 20.84 -19.38
N ILE A 142 -13.13 20.36 -20.06
CA ILE A 142 -13.94 19.23 -19.59
C ILE A 142 -13.08 17.97 -19.43
N ILE A 143 -12.20 17.66 -20.39
CA ILE A 143 -11.32 16.49 -20.31
C ILE A 143 -10.39 16.60 -19.09
N ASN A 144 -9.79 17.77 -18.84
CA ASN A 144 -8.95 18.00 -17.68
C ASN A 144 -9.75 17.91 -16.37
N MET A 145 -11.00 18.37 -16.34
CA MET A 145 -11.88 18.25 -15.18
C MET A 145 -12.27 16.79 -14.90
N VAL A 146 -12.57 16.01 -15.93
CA VAL A 146 -12.84 14.56 -15.80
C VAL A 146 -11.61 13.83 -15.23
N TRP A 147 -10.43 14.17 -15.77
CA TRP A 147 -9.17 13.62 -15.26
C TRP A 147 -8.93 14.01 -13.79
N THR A 148 -9.14 15.29 -13.46
CA THR A 148 -9.00 15.78 -12.08
C THR A 148 -10.01 15.10 -11.14
N THR A 149 -11.24 14.84 -11.58
CA THR A 149 -12.23 14.08 -10.80
C THR A 149 -11.70 12.68 -10.47
N TYR A 150 -11.15 11.99 -11.47
CA TYR A 150 -10.51 10.69 -11.24
C TYR A 150 -9.37 10.78 -10.24
N ASN A 151 -8.50 11.81 -10.35
CA ASN A 151 -7.41 12.04 -9.40
C ASN A 151 -7.92 12.32 -7.99
N VAL A 152 -9.01 13.08 -7.81
CA VAL A 152 -9.63 13.34 -6.50
C VAL A 152 -10.10 12.04 -5.85
N LEU A 153 -10.76 11.16 -6.60
CA LEU A 153 -11.20 9.85 -6.10
C LEU A 153 -10.01 8.98 -5.69
N LEU A 154 -8.97 8.94 -6.52
CA LEU A 154 -7.77 8.17 -6.27
C LEU A 154 -6.99 8.68 -5.06
N LEU A 155 -6.80 9.99 -4.95
CA LEU A 155 -6.10 10.64 -3.84
C LEU A 155 -6.90 10.55 -2.53
N GLY A 156 -8.23 10.67 -2.60
CA GLY A 156 -9.11 10.45 -1.45
C GLY A 156 -8.97 9.04 -0.90
N ALA A 157 -8.98 8.03 -1.77
CA ALA A 157 -8.72 6.64 -1.37
C ALA A 157 -7.29 6.46 -0.82
N SER A 158 -6.28 7.14 -1.40
CA SER A 158 -4.89 7.10 -0.92
C SER A 158 -4.75 7.71 0.49
N VAL A 159 -5.48 8.78 0.79
CA VAL A 159 -5.55 9.34 2.16
C VAL A 159 -6.23 8.37 3.12
N ALA A 160 -7.28 7.67 2.68
CA ALA A 160 -7.96 6.67 3.50
C ALA A 160 -7.07 5.48 3.86
N VAL A 161 -6.12 5.10 2.99
CA VAL A 161 -5.12 4.03 3.28
C VAL A 161 -4.22 4.39 4.47
N ALA A 162 -4.03 5.68 4.79
CA ALA A 162 -3.28 6.10 5.96
C ALA A 162 -3.98 5.81 7.31
N ASN A 163 -5.22 5.33 7.27
CA ASN A 163 -5.96 4.91 8.46
C ASN A 163 -5.61 3.46 8.80
N GLU A 164 -4.70 3.29 9.76
CA GLU A 164 -4.26 1.97 10.23
C GLU A 164 -5.31 1.39 11.17
N SER A 165 -5.85 0.23 10.78
CA SER A 165 -6.81 -0.50 11.61
C SER A 165 -6.10 -1.28 12.71
N ARG A 166 -6.77 -1.41 13.86
CA ARG A 166 -6.33 -2.32 14.91
C ARG A 166 -6.21 -3.74 14.37
N GLN A 167 -5.03 -4.34 14.54
CA GLN A 167 -4.82 -5.74 14.21
C GLN A 167 -5.40 -6.62 15.32
N ILE A 168 -6.60 -7.10 15.12
CA ILE A 168 -7.23 -8.07 16.01
C ILE A 168 -6.81 -9.46 15.51
N ARG A 169 -6.06 -10.19 16.32
CA ARG A 169 -5.82 -11.61 16.05
C ARG A 169 -7.14 -12.36 16.18
N SER A 170 -7.42 -13.26 15.26
CA SER A 170 -8.65 -14.08 15.27
C SER A 170 -8.78 -14.91 16.54
N THR A 171 -7.65 -15.28 17.14
CA THR A 171 -7.58 -15.97 18.41
C THR A 171 -6.61 -15.23 19.35
N PRO A 172 -7.11 -14.74 20.50
CA PRO A 172 -6.25 -14.13 21.50
C PRO A 172 -5.22 -15.15 22.00
N ARG A 173 -3.99 -14.70 22.21
CA ARG A 173 -2.96 -15.49 22.84
C ARG A 173 -2.86 -15.12 24.31
N VAL A 174 -2.92 -16.12 25.17
CA VAL A 174 -2.76 -15.97 26.61
C VAL A 174 -1.31 -16.29 26.96
N ALA A 175 -0.62 -15.36 27.58
CA ALA A 175 0.73 -15.60 28.08
C ALA A 175 0.65 -16.57 29.29
N ALA A 176 1.33 -17.68 29.18
CA ALA A 176 1.45 -18.64 30.29
C ALA A 176 2.78 -19.38 30.19
N ALA A 177 3.57 -19.29 31.25
CA ALA A 177 4.88 -19.92 31.37
C ALA A 177 4.75 -21.26 32.09
N LEU A 178 4.24 -22.28 31.40
CA LEU A 178 4.09 -23.63 31.92
C LEU A 178 5.28 -24.52 31.50
N PRO A 179 5.77 -25.41 32.35
CA PRO A 179 6.73 -26.42 31.93
C PRO A 179 6.12 -27.34 30.88
N ALA A 180 6.88 -27.62 29.82
CA ALA A 180 6.43 -28.44 28.72
C ALA A 180 7.55 -29.37 28.22
N PHE A 181 7.13 -30.50 27.65
CA PHE A 181 8.03 -31.42 26.97
C PHE A 181 7.63 -31.53 25.49
N LEU A 182 8.63 -31.32 24.63
CA LEU A 182 8.53 -31.57 23.20
C LEU A 182 9.03 -32.97 22.92
N ARG A 183 8.19 -33.83 22.37
CA ARG A 183 8.54 -35.16 21.91
C ARG A 183 8.50 -35.26 20.41
N PHE A 184 9.62 -35.63 19.81
CA PHE A 184 9.76 -35.85 18.37
C PHE A 184 9.41 -37.27 17.98
N GLU A 185 9.09 -37.52 16.70
CA GLU A 185 8.80 -38.87 16.15
C GLU A 185 9.99 -39.83 16.33
N ASN A 186 11.21 -39.32 16.35
CA ASN A 186 12.45 -40.10 16.57
C ASN A 186 12.69 -40.47 18.05
N GLY A 187 11.74 -40.18 18.95
CA GLY A 187 11.86 -40.45 20.39
C GLY A 187 12.64 -39.42 21.18
N ARG A 188 13.29 -38.42 20.53
CA ARG A 188 13.99 -37.35 21.23
C ARG A 188 12.98 -36.50 22.02
N THR A 189 13.33 -36.13 23.23
CA THR A 189 12.52 -35.28 24.11
C THR A 189 13.31 -34.04 24.49
N LEU A 190 12.70 -32.87 24.40
CA LEU A 190 13.28 -31.60 24.85
C LEU A 190 12.40 -30.96 25.92
N VAL A 191 13.05 -30.48 26.99
CA VAL A 191 12.40 -29.68 28.03
C VAL A 191 12.29 -28.25 27.53
N CYS A 192 11.12 -27.67 27.63
CA CYS A 192 10.84 -26.30 27.20
C CYS A 192 9.83 -25.64 28.14
N LYS A 193 9.56 -24.35 27.90
CA LYS A 193 8.48 -23.61 28.57
C LYS A 193 7.57 -23.01 27.56
N THR A 194 6.27 -22.90 27.88
CA THR A 194 5.36 -22.14 27.07
C THR A 194 5.61 -20.64 27.23
N GLU A 195 5.49 -19.87 26.17
CA GLU A 195 5.45 -18.40 26.19
C GLU A 195 4.01 -17.89 26.12
N ASP A 196 3.28 -18.43 25.17
CA ASP A 196 1.86 -18.12 24.99
C ASP A 196 1.13 -19.33 24.38
N PHE A 197 -0.19 -19.35 24.54
CA PHE A 197 -1.04 -20.32 23.85
C PHE A 197 -2.29 -19.65 23.30
N SER A 198 -2.83 -20.23 22.24
CA SER A 198 -4.09 -19.83 21.61
C SER A 198 -4.84 -21.07 21.16
N GLN A 199 -6.08 -20.91 20.69
CA GLN A 199 -6.88 -22.02 20.18
C GLN A 199 -6.20 -22.80 19.04
N HIS A 200 -5.31 -22.18 18.29
CA HIS A 200 -4.70 -22.75 17.06
C HIS A 200 -3.16 -22.87 17.14
N GLY A 201 -2.55 -22.57 18.28
CA GLY A 201 -1.11 -22.64 18.37
C GLY A 201 -0.55 -22.35 19.76
N LEU A 202 0.66 -22.83 19.98
CA LEU A 202 1.42 -22.72 21.21
C LEU A 202 2.78 -22.13 20.91
N GLY A 203 3.14 -21.06 21.62
CA GLY A 203 4.48 -20.51 21.63
C GLY A 203 5.33 -21.24 22.66
N LEU A 204 6.52 -21.73 22.28
CA LEU A 204 7.44 -22.44 23.15
C LEU A 204 8.81 -21.79 23.12
N SER A 205 9.38 -21.56 24.29
CA SER A 205 10.77 -21.20 24.47
C SER A 205 11.59 -22.48 24.64
N VAL A 206 12.49 -22.74 23.70
CA VAL A 206 13.38 -23.89 23.68
C VAL A 206 14.81 -23.45 23.92
N PRO A 207 15.69 -24.33 24.45
CA PRO A 207 17.12 -24.02 24.63
C PRO A 207 17.77 -23.60 23.29
N PRO A 208 18.72 -22.63 23.31
CA PRO A 208 19.34 -22.09 22.11
C PRO A 208 20.03 -23.12 21.20
N ASP A 209 20.56 -24.20 21.82
CA ASP A 209 21.28 -25.27 21.13
C ASP A 209 20.35 -26.36 20.55
N SER A 210 19.03 -26.12 20.57
CA SER A 210 18.04 -27.07 20.06
C SER A 210 17.92 -26.93 18.54
N ASP A 211 18.58 -27.80 17.79
CA ASP A 211 18.37 -27.89 16.34
C ASP A 211 17.01 -28.56 16.05
N ILE A 212 16.02 -27.73 15.69
CA ILE A 212 14.65 -28.16 15.37
C ILE A 212 14.35 -27.76 13.93
N PRO A 213 14.34 -28.71 12.99
CA PRO A 213 14.00 -28.42 11.60
C PRO A 213 12.56 -27.90 11.46
N THR A 214 12.37 -26.86 10.66
CA THR A 214 11.04 -26.36 10.35
C THR A 214 10.17 -27.43 9.70
N GLY A 215 8.92 -27.58 10.16
CA GLY A 215 8.01 -28.62 9.66
C GLY A 215 8.07 -29.95 10.38
N SER A 216 8.92 -30.09 11.43
CA SER A 216 8.96 -31.29 12.24
C SER A 216 7.63 -31.50 12.96
N ARG A 217 7.13 -32.75 12.94
CA ARG A 217 5.99 -33.17 13.79
C ARG A 217 6.46 -33.41 15.21
N VAL A 218 5.78 -32.78 16.16
CA VAL A 218 6.09 -32.89 17.59
C VAL A 218 4.81 -33.06 18.39
N SER A 219 4.91 -33.83 19.46
CA SER A 219 3.89 -33.89 20.50
C SER A 219 4.32 -33.02 21.67
N VAL A 220 3.40 -32.18 22.16
CA VAL A 220 3.65 -31.29 23.30
C VAL A 220 2.86 -31.81 24.52
N SER A 221 3.55 -32.07 25.62
CA SER A 221 2.93 -32.38 26.88
C SER A 221 3.14 -31.21 27.87
N LEU A 222 2.03 -30.67 28.37
CA LEU A 222 2.02 -29.57 29.35
C LEU A 222 1.87 -30.15 30.75
N PHE A 223 2.64 -29.64 31.70
CA PHE A 223 2.47 -29.96 33.10
C PHE A 223 1.82 -28.76 33.80
N ARG A 224 0.68 -29.02 34.42
CA ARG A 224 0.08 -28.10 35.37
C ARG A 224 0.55 -28.57 36.74
N SER A 225 1.33 -27.75 37.44
CA SER A 225 1.54 -27.95 38.86
C SER A 225 0.23 -27.58 39.56
N ASP A 226 -0.56 -28.57 39.93
CA ASP A 226 -1.61 -28.34 40.91
C ASP A 226 -0.89 -28.05 42.21
N GLU A 227 -0.73 -26.78 42.58
CA GLU A 227 -0.44 -26.39 43.95
C GLU A 227 -1.71 -26.68 44.76
N GLU A 228 -1.84 -27.92 45.22
CA GLU A 228 -2.61 -28.23 46.40
C GLU A 228 -1.74 -27.95 47.60
N GLY A 229 -2.09 -26.90 48.33
CA GLY A 229 -1.52 -26.55 49.62
C GLY A 229 -2.52 -25.66 50.35
#